data_40e21ed0cd3d2d28ed76cddeefe7422c
#
_entry.id   40e21ed0cd3d2d28ed76cddeefe7422c
#
_cell.length_a   1.000
_cell.length_b   1.000
_cell.length_c   1.000
_cell.angle_alpha   90.00
_cell.angle_beta   90.00
_cell.angle_gamma   90.00
#
_symmetry.space_group_name_H-M   'P 1'
#
loop_
_entity.id
_entity.type
_entity.pdbx_description
1 polymer ?
#
loop_
_entity_poly.entity_id
_entity_poly.type
_entity_poly.pdbx_seq_one_letter_code
_entity_poly.pdbx_strand_id
1 'polypeptide(L)'
;MNELIQGHAFFSDSPTALGRFAKLCGQLRFQIRWADTPRVPETSVLGHMFLVAGYAYFFSLSLGACPARRVNNFFAGLFHDLPELLTRDIITPVKRSVNQLPSLLRAYELQELERRVFGPLAAGGHDRLVERLRYYLGLVGEGVTSEFDETIRDSSGQVRCLGSFDALHANGNEDGLDPKDGTLLKVCDNLAAFIEAHSSVRTGISSPNLHEAIARIRGDFRHRSLGPLSLGTIIADFD
;
A
#
# COMPACT_ATOMS: atom_id res chain seq x y z
N MET A 1 -1.62 -14.49 -29.56
CA MET A 1 -0.53 -14.34 -28.59
C MET A 1 -0.34 -12.90 -28.13
N ASN A 2 -0.36 -11.89 -29.03
CA ASN A 2 -0.27 -10.47 -28.64
C ASN A 2 -1.42 -9.95 -27.75
N GLU A 3 -2.64 -10.45 -27.91
CA GLU A 3 -3.80 -10.06 -27.09
C GLU A 3 -3.71 -10.58 -25.65
N LEU A 4 -3.11 -11.77 -25.45
CA LEU A 4 -2.84 -12.33 -24.13
C LEU A 4 -1.76 -11.52 -23.38
N ILE A 5 -0.76 -10.99 -24.10
CA ILE A 5 0.32 -10.15 -23.55
C ILE A 5 -0.22 -8.77 -23.18
N GLN A 6 -1.18 -8.24 -23.91
CA GLN A 6 -1.79 -6.94 -23.62
C GLN A 6 -2.88 -6.98 -22.54
N GLY A 7 -3.22 -8.16 -22.03
CA GLY A 7 -4.20 -8.32 -20.94
C GLY A 7 -5.65 -7.99 -21.35
N HIS A 8 -5.88 -7.72 -22.64
CA HIS A 8 -7.21 -7.31 -23.12
C HIS A 8 -8.20 -8.48 -23.26
N ALA A 9 -7.71 -9.67 -23.58
CA ALA A 9 -8.59 -10.78 -23.98
C ALA A 9 -9.46 -11.37 -22.87
N PHE A 10 -8.97 -11.37 -21.62
CA PHE A 10 -9.71 -12.04 -20.51
C PHE A 10 -10.83 -11.19 -19.91
N PHE A 11 -10.82 -9.88 -20.08
CA PHE A 11 -11.73 -8.98 -19.36
C PHE A 11 -12.33 -7.89 -20.24
N SER A 12 -12.13 -7.92 -21.57
CA SER A 12 -12.57 -6.83 -22.45
C SER A 12 -14.08 -6.59 -22.36
N ASP A 13 -14.87 -7.62 -22.18
CA ASP A 13 -16.33 -7.58 -22.24
C ASP A 13 -17.01 -7.93 -20.92
N SER A 14 -16.32 -7.74 -19.75
CA SER A 14 -16.95 -8.02 -18.47
C SER A 14 -18.14 -7.09 -18.23
N PRO A 15 -19.38 -7.59 -18.23
CA PRO A 15 -20.58 -6.75 -18.08
C PRO A 15 -20.74 -6.26 -16.64
N THR A 16 -20.07 -6.89 -15.66
CA THR A 16 -20.24 -6.61 -14.24
C THR A 16 -19.25 -5.54 -13.74
N ALA A 17 -19.68 -4.77 -12.73
CA ALA A 17 -18.81 -3.80 -12.06
C ALA A 17 -17.59 -4.46 -11.41
N LEU A 18 -17.79 -5.62 -10.75
CA LEU A 18 -16.69 -6.41 -10.17
C LEU A 18 -15.71 -6.92 -11.22
N GLY A 19 -16.18 -7.38 -12.37
CA GLY A 19 -15.31 -7.82 -13.46
C GLY A 19 -14.46 -6.67 -14.00
N ARG A 20 -15.02 -5.47 -14.16
CA ARG A 20 -14.26 -4.27 -14.53
C ARG A 20 -13.22 -3.90 -13.47
N PHE A 21 -13.58 -3.94 -12.18
CA PHE A 21 -12.65 -3.70 -11.08
C PHE A 21 -11.52 -4.74 -11.06
N ALA A 22 -11.84 -6.03 -11.19
CA ALA A 22 -10.83 -7.09 -11.26
C ALA A 22 -9.87 -6.91 -12.46
N LYS A 23 -10.40 -6.50 -13.62
CA LYS A 23 -9.58 -6.14 -14.79
C LYS A 23 -8.62 -5.00 -14.49
N LEU A 24 -9.10 -3.94 -13.84
CA LEU A 24 -8.27 -2.81 -13.44
C LEU A 24 -7.16 -3.24 -12.49
N CYS A 25 -7.48 -3.94 -11.41
CA CYS A 25 -6.47 -4.48 -10.47
C CYS A 25 -5.46 -5.40 -11.17
N GLY A 26 -5.94 -6.22 -12.12
CA GLY A 26 -5.08 -7.10 -12.91
C GLY A 26 -4.06 -6.36 -13.78
N GLN A 27 -4.26 -5.08 -14.10
CA GLN A 27 -3.30 -4.27 -14.87
C GLN A 27 -2.05 -3.92 -14.05
N LEU A 28 -2.14 -3.86 -12.72
CA LEU A 28 -1.00 -3.57 -11.83
C LEU A 28 0.12 -4.61 -11.94
N ARG A 29 -0.15 -5.82 -12.41
CA ARG A 29 0.89 -6.83 -12.69
C ARG A 29 1.82 -6.48 -13.84
N PHE A 30 1.42 -5.54 -14.71
CA PHE A 30 2.21 -5.08 -15.86
C PHE A 30 2.90 -3.74 -15.62
N GLN A 31 2.59 -3.07 -14.52
CA GLN A 31 3.27 -1.85 -14.12
C GLN A 31 4.51 -2.24 -13.32
N ILE A 32 5.68 -1.80 -13.79
CA ILE A 32 6.96 -2.11 -13.17
C ILE A 32 7.34 -0.97 -12.22
N ARG A 33 7.71 -1.33 -11.01
CA ARG A 33 8.24 -0.39 -10.01
C ARG A 33 9.68 0.00 -10.37
N TRP A 34 10.11 1.19 -9.94
CA TRP A 34 11.44 1.72 -10.27
C TRP A 34 11.67 1.85 -11.77
N ALA A 35 10.66 2.31 -12.51
CA ALA A 35 10.65 2.30 -13.98
C ALA A 35 11.82 3.07 -14.64
N ASP A 36 12.44 4.02 -13.91
CA ASP A 36 13.60 4.79 -14.32
C ASP A 36 14.94 4.25 -13.79
N THR A 37 14.91 3.16 -13.02
CA THR A 37 16.08 2.59 -12.36
C THR A 37 16.24 1.13 -12.75
N PRO A 38 17.29 0.76 -13.51
CA PRO A 38 17.55 -0.64 -13.85
C PRO A 38 17.61 -1.53 -12.61
N ARG A 39 16.84 -2.61 -12.59
CA ARG A 39 16.74 -3.57 -11.48
C ARG A 39 16.58 -5.00 -11.96
N VAL A 40 17.12 -5.95 -11.19
CA VAL A 40 16.93 -7.39 -11.37
C VAL A 40 16.76 -8.05 -9.99
N PRO A 41 15.73 -8.86 -9.80
CA PRO A 41 14.56 -9.04 -10.68
C PRO A 41 13.67 -7.80 -10.73
N GLU A 42 12.94 -7.61 -11.81
CA GLU A 42 11.87 -6.61 -11.88
C GLU A 42 10.75 -6.98 -10.90
N THR A 43 10.13 -5.97 -10.30
CA THR A 43 8.96 -6.13 -9.44
C THR A 43 7.78 -5.34 -10.02
N SER A 44 6.65 -6.01 -10.22
CA SER A 44 5.43 -5.31 -10.58
C SER A 44 4.81 -4.60 -9.37
N VAL A 45 4.01 -3.57 -9.61
CA VAL A 45 3.25 -2.88 -8.54
C VAL A 45 2.40 -3.90 -7.78
N LEU A 46 1.70 -4.81 -8.47
CA LEU A 46 0.89 -5.86 -7.81
C LEU A 46 1.76 -6.80 -6.95
N GLY A 47 2.93 -7.18 -7.42
CA GLY A 47 3.87 -8.02 -6.66
C GLY A 47 4.35 -7.34 -5.38
N HIS A 48 4.68 -6.06 -5.45
CA HIS A 48 5.01 -5.24 -4.29
C HIS A 48 3.84 -5.17 -3.29
N MET A 49 2.65 -4.79 -3.74
CA MET A 49 1.45 -4.70 -2.91
C MET A 49 1.17 -6.02 -2.18
N PHE A 50 1.38 -7.16 -2.84
CA PHE A 50 1.20 -8.47 -2.22
C PHE A 50 2.26 -8.75 -1.14
N LEU A 51 3.51 -8.37 -1.35
CA LEU A 51 4.56 -8.47 -0.32
C LEU A 51 4.25 -7.60 0.89
N VAL A 52 3.85 -6.34 0.67
CA VAL A 52 3.43 -5.43 1.74
C VAL A 52 2.26 -6.02 2.53
N ALA A 53 1.25 -6.56 1.86
CA ALA A 53 0.11 -7.21 2.50
C ALA A 53 0.54 -8.42 3.36
N GLY A 54 1.42 -9.27 2.83
CA GLY A 54 1.97 -10.42 3.54
C GLY A 54 2.74 -10.01 4.79
N TYR A 55 3.66 -9.05 4.67
CA TYR A 55 4.42 -8.53 5.82
C TYR A 55 3.50 -7.89 6.86
N ALA A 56 2.53 -7.07 6.43
CA ALA A 56 1.57 -6.44 7.33
C ALA A 56 0.77 -7.47 8.12
N TYR A 57 0.36 -8.57 7.50
CA TYR A 57 -0.35 -9.66 8.18
C TYR A 57 0.56 -10.40 9.18
N PHE A 58 1.74 -10.87 8.75
CA PHE A 58 2.65 -11.64 9.61
C PHE A 58 3.20 -10.82 10.77
N PHE A 59 3.57 -9.56 10.54
CA PHE A 59 4.01 -8.68 11.61
C PHE A 59 2.87 -8.35 12.58
N SER A 60 1.63 -8.23 12.11
CA SER A 60 0.46 -8.08 12.98
C SER A 60 0.30 -9.26 13.94
N LEU A 61 0.63 -10.50 13.52
CA LEU A 61 0.66 -11.66 14.43
C LEU A 61 1.69 -11.48 15.55
N SER A 62 2.91 -11.06 15.19
CA SER A 62 3.99 -10.82 16.15
C SER A 62 3.68 -9.67 17.12
N LEU A 63 2.86 -8.71 16.69
CA LEU A 63 2.40 -7.57 17.50
C LEU A 63 1.20 -7.91 18.39
N GLY A 64 0.66 -9.12 18.35
CA GLY A 64 -0.56 -9.46 19.10
C GLY A 64 -1.80 -8.69 18.63
N ALA A 65 -1.84 -8.30 17.35
CA ALA A 65 -2.99 -7.60 16.79
C ALA A 65 -4.26 -8.47 16.82
N CYS A 66 -5.41 -7.88 17.07
CA CYS A 66 -6.70 -8.56 17.02
C CYS A 66 -7.00 -9.07 15.60
N PRO A 67 -7.87 -10.07 15.41
CA PRO A 67 -8.22 -10.63 14.11
C PRO A 67 -8.63 -9.58 13.07
N ALA A 68 -9.49 -8.64 13.42
CA ALA A 68 -9.93 -7.57 12.51
C ALA A 68 -8.74 -6.71 12.04
N ARG A 69 -7.83 -6.33 12.97
CA ARG A 69 -6.62 -5.55 12.66
C ARG A 69 -5.70 -6.28 11.67
N ARG A 70 -5.49 -7.58 11.83
CA ARG A 70 -4.68 -8.40 10.91
C ARG A 70 -5.26 -8.40 9.50
N VAL A 71 -6.57 -8.62 9.39
CA VAL A 71 -7.29 -8.62 8.10
C VAL A 71 -7.24 -7.24 7.45
N ASN A 72 -7.49 -6.18 8.22
CA ASN A 72 -7.43 -4.83 7.70
C ASN A 72 -6.03 -4.43 7.23
N ASN A 73 -5.00 -4.79 7.98
CA ASN A 73 -3.60 -4.53 7.60
C ASN A 73 -3.22 -5.28 6.32
N PHE A 74 -3.68 -6.52 6.14
CA PHE A 74 -3.49 -7.26 4.90
C PHE A 74 -4.14 -6.54 3.72
N PHE A 75 -5.42 -6.21 3.80
CA PHE A 75 -6.12 -5.58 2.69
C PHE A 75 -5.68 -4.13 2.45
N ALA A 76 -5.34 -3.39 3.50
CA ALA A 76 -4.77 -2.05 3.34
C ALA A 76 -3.41 -2.13 2.62
N GLY A 77 -2.54 -3.08 2.99
CA GLY A 77 -1.28 -3.33 2.28
C GLY A 77 -1.50 -3.81 0.83
N LEU A 78 -2.56 -4.61 0.59
CA LEU A 78 -2.88 -5.07 -0.77
C LEU A 78 -3.40 -3.95 -1.68
N PHE A 79 -3.97 -2.87 -1.14
CA PHE A 79 -4.59 -1.82 -1.93
C PHE A 79 -3.91 -0.45 -1.81
N HIS A 80 -2.86 -0.28 -0.96
CA HIS A 80 -2.26 1.03 -0.69
C HIS A 80 -1.79 1.78 -1.94
N ASP A 81 -1.25 1.07 -2.93
CA ASP A 81 -0.80 1.62 -4.22
C ASP A 81 -1.86 1.45 -5.34
N LEU A 82 -3.13 1.15 -5.02
CA LEU A 82 -4.20 1.09 -6.03
C LEU A 82 -4.30 2.37 -6.86
N PRO A 83 -4.09 3.59 -6.32
CA PRO A 83 -4.08 4.81 -7.12
C PRO A 83 -3.04 4.83 -8.24
N GLU A 84 -1.91 4.13 -8.11
CA GLU A 84 -0.87 4.04 -9.14
C GLU A 84 -1.35 3.38 -10.44
N LEU A 85 -2.44 2.62 -10.40
CA LEU A 85 -3.14 2.14 -11.58
C LEU A 85 -3.53 3.30 -12.53
N LEU A 86 -3.75 4.48 -11.99
CA LEU A 86 -4.32 5.64 -12.65
C LEU A 86 -3.28 6.65 -13.12
N THR A 87 -2.18 6.78 -12.36
CA THR A 87 -1.11 7.76 -12.58
C THR A 87 0.21 7.15 -13.01
N ARG A 88 0.34 5.81 -12.90
CA ARG A 88 1.60 5.05 -12.90
C ARG A 88 2.47 5.39 -11.67
N ASP A 89 3.49 4.56 -11.44
CA ASP A 89 4.47 4.84 -10.39
C ASP A 89 5.28 6.09 -10.74
N ILE A 90 4.97 7.20 -10.07
CA ILE A 90 5.75 8.45 -10.18
C ILE A 90 6.82 8.42 -9.11
N ILE A 91 8.06 8.41 -9.54
CA ILE A 91 9.23 8.29 -8.65
C ILE A 91 9.29 9.41 -7.61
N THR A 92 9.76 9.07 -6.42
CA THR A 92 9.87 9.99 -5.28
C THR A 92 10.63 11.30 -5.59
N PRO A 93 11.76 11.32 -6.34
CA PRO A 93 12.42 12.55 -6.70
C PRO A 93 11.53 13.52 -7.48
N VAL A 94 10.70 13.01 -8.39
CA VAL A 94 9.74 13.83 -9.15
C VAL A 94 8.64 14.35 -8.22
N LYS A 95 8.08 13.49 -7.36
CA LYS A 95 7.08 13.90 -6.36
C LYS A 95 7.59 15.04 -5.45
N ARG A 96 8.91 15.11 -5.19
CA ARG A 96 9.54 16.14 -4.34
C ARG A 96 10.04 17.37 -5.09
N SER A 97 10.06 17.35 -6.42
CA SER A 97 10.62 18.45 -7.23
C SER A 97 9.82 19.76 -7.15
N VAL A 98 8.53 19.67 -6.85
CA VAL A 98 7.62 20.83 -6.71
C VAL A 98 6.74 20.63 -5.48
N ASN A 99 6.70 21.60 -4.58
CA ASN A 99 5.98 21.52 -3.29
C ASN A 99 4.47 21.21 -3.44
N GLN A 100 3.83 21.64 -4.52
CA GLN A 100 2.39 21.43 -4.77
C GLN A 100 2.09 20.14 -5.51
N LEU A 101 3.09 19.45 -6.08
CA LEU A 101 2.88 18.28 -6.92
C LEU A 101 2.23 17.11 -6.17
N PRO A 102 2.62 16.77 -4.92
CA PRO A 102 1.98 15.68 -4.16
C PRO A 102 0.49 15.90 -3.94
N SER A 103 0.07 17.13 -3.60
CA SER A 103 -1.35 17.44 -3.38
C SER A 103 -2.17 17.42 -4.66
N LEU A 104 -1.61 17.90 -5.77
CA LEU A 104 -2.27 17.84 -7.07
C LEU A 104 -2.41 16.40 -7.57
N LEU A 105 -1.38 15.57 -7.41
CA LEU A 105 -1.43 14.15 -7.74
C LEU A 105 -2.50 13.43 -6.93
N ARG A 106 -2.53 13.63 -5.60
CA ARG A 106 -3.55 13.03 -4.72
C ARG A 106 -4.96 13.45 -5.12
N ALA A 107 -5.17 14.72 -5.44
CA ALA A 107 -6.49 15.20 -5.90
C ALA A 107 -6.90 14.55 -7.24
N TYR A 108 -5.97 14.41 -8.16
CA TYR A 108 -6.21 13.74 -9.44
C TYR A 108 -6.49 12.24 -9.26
N GLU A 109 -5.69 11.55 -8.42
CA GLU A 109 -5.87 10.15 -8.09
C GLU A 109 -7.25 9.89 -7.47
N LEU A 110 -7.68 10.75 -6.55
CA LEU A 110 -9.00 10.65 -5.94
C LEU A 110 -10.11 10.82 -7.00
N GLN A 111 -10.00 11.82 -7.87
CA GLN A 111 -10.98 12.04 -8.95
C GLN A 111 -11.06 10.82 -9.88
N GLU A 112 -9.93 10.24 -10.24
CA GLU A 112 -9.88 9.06 -11.10
C GLU A 112 -10.40 7.80 -10.41
N LEU A 113 -10.11 7.61 -9.11
CA LEU A 113 -10.69 6.52 -8.29
C LEU A 113 -12.23 6.63 -8.26
N GLU A 114 -12.76 7.84 -8.05
CA GLU A 114 -14.21 8.05 -8.09
C GLU A 114 -14.78 7.67 -9.45
N ARG A 115 -14.18 8.15 -10.51
CA ARG A 115 -14.68 7.95 -11.89
C ARG A 115 -14.58 6.50 -12.34
N ARG A 116 -13.47 5.81 -12.03
CA ARG A 116 -13.13 4.50 -12.63
C ARG A 116 -13.35 3.32 -11.70
N VAL A 117 -13.38 3.53 -10.38
CA VAL A 117 -13.47 2.48 -9.38
C VAL A 117 -14.74 2.63 -8.54
N PHE A 118 -14.85 3.69 -7.74
CA PHE A 118 -15.92 3.81 -6.74
C PHE A 118 -17.29 4.01 -7.37
N GLY A 119 -17.45 4.94 -8.28
CA GLY A 119 -18.72 5.19 -8.97
C GLY A 119 -19.26 3.95 -9.69
N PRO A 120 -18.47 3.28 -10.55
CA PRO A 120 -18.90 2.03 -11.19
C PRO A 120 -19.23 0.89 -10.24
N LEU A 121 -18.47 0.73 -9.12
CA LEU A 121 -18.77 -0.28 -8.11
C LEU A 121 -20.08 0.03 -7.37
N ALA A 122 -20.29 1.27 -6.93
CA ALA A 122 -21.52 1.70 -6.27
C ALA A 122 -22.74 1.52 -7.19
N ALA A 123 -22.64 1.97 -8.45
CA ALA A 123 -23.70 1.77 -9.45
C ALA A 123 -23.99 0.28 -9.73
N GLY A 124 -23.02 -0.61 -9.47
CA GLY A 124 -23.18 -2.06 -9.53
C GLY A 124 -23.72 -2.69 -8.23
N GLY A 125 -24.07 -1.91 -7.20
CA GLY A 125 -24.58 -2.41 -5.91
C GLY A 125 -23.50 -2.91 -4.97
N HIS A 126 -22.23 -2.48 -5.14
CA HIS A 126 -21.09 -2.92 -4.33
C HIS A 126 -20.63 -1.86 -3.32
N ASP A 127 -21.58 -1.14 -2.69
CA ASP A 127 -21.29 -0.03 -1.76
C ASP A 127 -20.39 -0.45 -0.59
N ARG A 128 -20.59 -1.64 -0.04
CA ARG A 128 -19.74 -2.17 1.03
C ARG A 128 -18.28 -2.34 0.60
N LEU A 129 -18.03 -2.73 -0.66
CA LEU A 129 -16.67 -2.81 -1.18
C LEU A 129 -16.05 -1.42 -1.35
N VAL A 130 -16.82 -0.45 -1.84
CA VAL A 130 -16.39 0.95 -1.96
C VAL A 130 -16.02 1.51 -0.59
N GLU A 131 -16.87 1.31 0.41
CA GLU A 131 -16.62 1.74 1.80
C GLU A 131 -15.31 1.16 2.35
N ARG A 132 -15.07 -0.16 2.14
CA ARG A 132 -13.84 -0.82 2.58
C ARG A 132 -12.60 -0.29 1.87
N LEU A 133 -12.66 -0.10 0.55
CA LEU A 133 -11.55 0.47 -0.22
C LEU A 133 -11.22 1.90 0.23
N ARG A 134 -12.23 2.75 0.47
CA ARG A 134 -12.03 4.10 1.00
C ARG A 134 -11.36 4.08 2.37
N TYR A 135 -11.76 3.15 3.23
CA TYR A 135 -11.15 2.96 4.55
C TYR A 135 -9.68 2.55 4.43
N TYR A 136 -9.36 1.56 3.58
CA TYR A 136 -7.99 1.09 3.39
C TYR A 136 -7.07 2.16 2.80
N LEU A 137 -7.58 2.97 1.88
CA LEU A 137 -6.84 4.04 1.21
C LEU A 137 -6.75 5.35 2.03
N GLY A 138 -7.29 5.38 3.26
CA GLY A 138 -7.27 6.58 4.09
C GLY A 138 -8.01 7.76 3.46
N LEU A 139 -9.16 7.50 2.83
CA LEU A 139 -9.99 8.50 2.15
C LEU A 139 -11.21 8.92 2.98
N VAL A 140 -11.40 8.35 4.16
CA VAL A 140 -12.54 8.62 5.06
C VAL A 140 -12.07 8.68 6.50
N GLY A 141 -12.70 9.55 7.29
CA GLY A 141 -12.52 9.63 8.74
C GLY A 141 -12.05 10.99 9.22
N GLU A 142 -12.36 11.26 10.47
CA GLU A 142 -11.90 12.46 11.15
C GLU A 142 -10.40 12.36 11.46
N GLY A 143 -9.62 13.37 11.05
CA GLY A 143 -8.19 13.41 11.23
C GLY A 143 -7.40 12.44 10.33
N VAL A 144 -8.06 11.72 9.43
CA VAL A 144 -7.40 10.81 8.47
C VAL A 144 -6.90 11.62 7.27
N THR A 145 -5.63 11.48 6.94
CA THR A 145 -4.94 12.21 5.86
C THR A 145 -4.31 11.29 4.83
N SER A 146 -4.05 10.04 5.20
CA SER A 146 -3.41 9.06 4.31
C SER A 146 -3.76 7.62 4.69
N GLU A 147 -3.39 6.69 3.81
CA GLU A 147 -3.44 5.25 4.04
C GLU A 147 -2.54 4.81 5.21
N PHE A 148 -1.54 5.64 5.56
CA PHE A 148 -0.56 5.37 6.63
C PHE A 148 -0.96 5.96 7.99
N ASP A 149 -2.22 6.36 8.17
CA ASP A 149 -2.74 6.79 9.47
C ASP A 149 -3.32 5.59 10.27
N GLU A 150 -3.09 5.59 11.58
CA GLU A 150 -3.72 4.67 12.52
C GLU A 150 -5.21 5.01 12.64
N THR A 151 -6.07 4.11 12.20
CA THR A 151 -7.50 4.35 12.17
C THR A 151 -8.28 3.26 12.87
N ILE A 152 -9.39 3.65 13.49
CA ILE A 152 -10.44 2.75 13.94
C ILE A 152 -11.76 3.13 13.30
N ARG A 153 -12.66 2.15 13.21
CA ARG A 153 -14.03 2.34 12.79
C ARG A 153 -14.97 1.68 13.81
N ASP A 154 -15.78 2.46 14.46
CA ASP A 154 -16.72 1.96 15.46
C ASP A 154 -17.96 1.31 14.85
N SER A 155 -18.83 0.78 15.73
CA SER A 155 -20.08 0.10 15.34
C SER A 155 -21.10 1.02 14.63
N SER A 156 -20.95 2.33 14.76
CA SER A 156 -21.76 3.32 14.03
C SER A 156 -21.24 3.58 12.60
N GLY A 157 -20.05 3.04 12.28
CA GLY A 157 -19.35 3.28 11.03
C GLY A 157 -18.49 4.54 11.02
N GLN A 158 -18.40 5.26 12.16
CA GLN A 158 -17.54 6.44 12.25
C GLN A 158 -16.07 6.04 12.27
N VAL A 159 -15.31 6.63 11.36
CA VAL A 159 -13.85 6.44 11.24
C VAL A 159 -13.13 7.63 11.87
N ARG A 160 -12.09 7.33 12.67
CA ARG A 160 -11.22 8.35 13.28
C ARG A 160 -9.77 7.92 13.34
N CYS A 161 -8.86 8.89 13.27
CA CYS A 161 -7.42 8.67 13.48
C CYS A 161 -7.08 8.65 14.97
N LEU A 162 -6.18 7.74 15.39
CA LEU A 162 -5.69 7.67 16.77
C LEU A 162 -4.30 8.30 16.95
N GLY A 163 -3.70 8.80 15.87
CA GLY A 163 -2.50 9.62 15.89
C GLY A 163 -1.16 8.89 16.12
N SER A 164 -1.16 7.65 16.65
CA SER A 164 0.08 6.88 16.80
C SER A 164 -0.17 5.37 16.92
N PHE A 165 0.87 4.59 16.58
CA PHE A 165 0.90 3.14 16.76
C PHE A 165 0.59 2.73 18.22
N ASP A 166 1.21 3.40 19.19
CA ASP A 166 1.03 3.06 20.61
C ASP A 166 -0.40 3.34 21.07
N ALA A 167 -1.01 4.44 20.61
CA ALA A 167 -2.40 4.75 20.89
C ALA A 167 -3.36 3.71 20.29
N LEU A 168 -3.12 3.28 19.05
CA LEU A 168 -3.88 2.21 18.42
C LEU A 168 -3.71 0.89 19.17
N HIS A 169 -2.47 0.55 19.55
CA HIS A 169 -2.16 -0.70 20.23
C HIS A 169 -2.80 -0.78 21.62
N ALA A 170 -2.77 0.33 22.37
CA ALA A 170 -3.32 0.40 23.73
C ALA A 170 -4.86 0.53 23.77
N ASN A 171 -5.48 1.28 22.84
CA ASN A 171 -6.87 1.69 22.95
C ASN A 171 -7.75 1.28 21.74
N GLY A 172 -7.16 0.73 20.70
CA GLY A 172 -7.86 0.39 19.45
C GLY A 172 -7.75 -1.06 19.05
N ASN A 173 -7.01 -1.90 19.78
CA ASN A 173 -6.70 -3.28 19.39
C ASN A 173 -7.84 -4.25 19.74
N GLU A 174 -9.04 -3.96 19.26
CA GLU A 174 -10.26 -4.75 19.49
C GLU A 174 -11.02 -4.94 18.17
N ASP A 175 -11.59 -6.12 17.95
CA ASP A 175 -12.33 -6.45 16.72
C ASP A 175 -13.52 -5.51 16.46
N GLY A 176 -14.22 -5.08 17.52
CA GLY A 176 -15.35 -4.17 17.44
C GLY A 176 -15.01 -2.75 16.99
N LEU A 177 -13.72 -2.39 17.02
CA LEU A 177 -13.20 -1.11 16.54
C LEU A 177 -12.60 -1.18 15.13
N ASP A 178 -12.64 -2.36 14.50
CA ASP A 178 -12.19 -2.57 13.10
C ASP A 178 -10.87 -1.84 12.75
N PRO A 179 -9.78 -2.01 13.56
CA PRO A 179 -8.59 -1.17 13.48
C PRO A 179 -7.73 -1.41 12.24
N LYS A 180 -7.03 -0.35 11.78
CA LYS A 180 -6.01 -0.38 10.73
C LYS A 180 -4.75 0.35 11.18
N ASP A 181 -3.60 -0.24 10.92
CA ASP A 181 -2.29 0.16 11.44
C ASP A 181 -1.45 0.85 10.36
N GLY A 182 -1.55 2.15 10.29
CA GLY A 182 -0.87 2.95 9.27
C GLY A 182 0.66 2.93 9.40
N THR A 183 1.18 3.02 10.62
CA THR A 183 2.63 2.96 10.87
C THR A 183 3.21 1.61 10.46
N LEU A 184 2.54 0.51 10.78
CA LEU A 184 2.97 -0.82 10.35
C LEU A 184 2.96 -0.94 8.82
N LEU A 185 1.91 -0.47 8.16
CA LEU A 185 1.84 -0.45 6.71
C LEU A 185 3.02 0.30 6.09
N LYS A 186 3.36 1.48 6.63
CA LYS A 186 4.51 2.26 6.15
C LYS A 186 5.84 1.55 6.36
N VAL A 187 5.98 0.82 7.46
CA VAL A 187 7.15 -0.03 7.71
C VAL A 187 7.23 -1.16 6.68
N CYS A 188 6.12 -1.83 6.40
CA CYS A 188 6.07 -2.93 5.44
C CYS A 188 6.37 -2.46 4.00
N ASP A 189 5.84 -1.30 3.59
CA ASP A 189 6.13 -0.66 2.31
C ASP A 189 7.64 -0.36 2.17
N ASN A 190 8.23 0.29 3.17
CA ASN A 190 9.67 0.57 3.18
C ASN A 190 10.52 -0.70 3.19
N LEU A 191 10.13 -1.74 3.94
CA LEU A 191 10.84 -3.02 3.97
C LEU A 191 10.80 -3.71 2.61
N ALA A 192 9.66 -3.73 1.93
CA ALA A 192 9.53 -4.28 0.59
C ALA A 192 10.43 -3.53 -0.39
N ALA A 193 10.41 -2.18 -0.37
CA ALA A 193 11.28 -1.36 -1.21
C ALA A 193 12.78 -1.57 -0.89
N PHE A 194 13.15 -1.76 0.38
CA PHE A 194 14.52 -2.09 0.79
C PHE A 194 14.97 -3.43 0.19
N ILE A 195 14.15 -4.48 0.33
CA ILE A 195 14.47 -5.81 -0.19
C ILE A 195 14.59 -5.79 -1.72
N GLU A 196 13.72 -5.04 -2.40
CA GLU A 196 13.80 -4.83 -3.84
C GLU A 196 15.14 -4.20 -4.26
N ALA A 197 15.54 -3.12 -3.61
CA ALA A 197 16.80 -2.43 -3.90
C ALA A 197 18.03 -3.29 -3.53
N HIS A 198 18.01 -3.88 -2.33
CA HIS A 198 19.09 -4.73 -1.82
C HIS A 198 19.32 -5.96 -2.71
N SER A 199 18.26 -6.67 -3.11
CA SER A 199 18.35 -7.83 -4.00
C SER A 199 18.97 -7.46 -5.34
N SER A 200 18.62 -6.30 -5.90
CA SER A 200 19.20 -5.81 -7.16
C SER A 200 20.69 -5.54 -7.03
N VAL A 201 21.13 -4.87 -5.97
CA VAL A 201 22.55 -4.63 -5.70
C VAL A 201 23.32 -5.95 -5.51
N ARG A 202 22.73 -6.91 -4.80
CA ARG A 202 23.32 -8.26 -4.60
C ARG A 202 23.48 -9.05 -5.89
N THR A 203 22.64 -8.80 -6.89
CA THR A 203 22.76 -9.41 -8.24
C THR A 203 23.69 -8.65 -9.18
N GLY A 204 24.39 -7.61 -8.69
CA GLY A 204 25.38 -6.86 -9.45
C GLY A 204 24.81 -5.63 -10.19
N ILE A 205 23.54 -5.31 -10.03
CA ILE A 205 22.94 -4.08 -10.58
C ILE A 205 23.10 -2.96 -9.55
N SER A 206 23.87 -1.93 -9.89
CA SER A 206 24.15 -0.81 -9.00
C SER A 206 23.71 0.52 -9.63
N SER A 207 23.00 1.34 -8.86
CA SER A 207 22.67 2.72 -9.22
C SER A 207 22.63 3.61 -7.98
N PRO A 208 22.85 4.93 -8.12
CA PRO A 208 22.73 5.86 -7.00
C PRO A 208 21.37 5.78 -6.28
N ASN A 209 20.27 5.66 -7.03
CA ASN A 209 18.92 5.59 -6.49
C ASN A 209 18.72 4.36 -5.57
N LEU A 210 19.26 3.20 -5.95
CA LEU A 210 19.19 1.98 -5.14
C LEU A 210 19.98 2.13 -3.83
N HIS A 211 21.20 2.66 -3.90
CA HIS A 211 22.04 2.88 -2.71
C HIS A 211 21.44 3.93 -1.77
N GLU A 212 20.88 5.01 -2.30
CA GLU A 212 20.20 6.03 -1.51
C GLU A 212 18.97 5.43 -0.79
N ALA A 213 18.15 4.64 -1.48
CA ALA A 213 17.00 3.99 -0.88
C ALA A 213 17.41 3.02 0.26
N ILE A 214 18.43 2.19 0.01
CA ILE A 214 18.97 1.27 1.03
C ILE A 214 19.49 2.06 2.24
N ALA A 215 20.31 3.09 2.04
CA ALA A 215 20.91 3.88 3.11
C ALA A 215 19.84 4.60 3.94
N ARG A 216 18.86 5.21 3.27
CA ARG A 216 17.74 5.91 3.92
C ARG A 216 16.93 4.96 4.79
N ILE A 217 16.50 3.82 4.25
CA ILE A 217 15.65 2.88 4.99
C ILE A 217 16.41 2.24 6.16
N ARG A 218 17.70 1.91 5.97
CA ARG A 218 18.57 1.46 7.07
C ARG A 218 18.67 2.51 8.19
N GLY A 219 18.86 3.78 7.83
CA GLY A 219 18.89 4.87 8.78
C GLY A 219 17.60 5.00 9.56
N ASP A 220 16.45 4.94 8.88
CA ASP A 220 15.12 5.05 9.48
C ASP A 220 14.80 3.86 10.43
N PHE A 221 15.29 2.66 10.11
CA PHE A 221 14.97 1.43 10.85
C PHE A 221 15.94 1.11 11.98
N ARG A 222 17.18 1.59 11.92
CA ARG A 222 18.30 1.17 12.77
C ARG A 222 17.99 1.13 14.27
N HIS A 223 17.23 2.11 14.76
CA HIS A 223 16.91 2.25 16.19
C HIS A 223 15.39 2.25 16.44
N ARG A 224 14.62 1.79 15.48
CA ARG A 224 13.16 1.81 15.53
C ARG A 224 12.61 0.45 15.89
N SER A 225 11.60 0.45 16.75
CA SER A 225 10.79 -0.72 17.07
C SER A 225 9.30 -0.39 17.02
N LEU A 226 8.48 -1.40 16.74
CA LEU A 226 7.03 -1.35 16.91
C LEU A 226 6.67 -2.43 17.92
N GLY A 227 6.38 -2.05 19.16
CA GLY A 227 6.23 -3.02 20.25
C GLY A 227 7.44 -3.97 20.30
N PRO A 228 7.23 -5.31 20.27
CA PRO A 228 8.31 -6.30 20.30
C PRO A 228 9.08 -6.43 18.97
N LEU A 229 8.61 -5.80 17.88
CA LEU A 229 9.20 -5.91 16.55
C LEU A 229 10.37 -4.94 16.40
N SER A 230 11.62 -5.43 16.47
CA SER A 230 12.83 -4.63 16.23
C SER A 230 13.12 -4.53 14.73
N LEU A 231 12.92 -3.35 14.16
CA LEU A 231 13.17 -3.11 12.72
C LEU A 231 14.66 -3.12 12.41
N GLY A 232 15.49 -2.63 13.34
CA GLY A 232 16.95 -2.68 13.21
C GLY A 232 17.48 -4.11 13.08
N THR A 233 16.94 -5.05 13.87
CA THR A 233 17.30 -6.47 13.79
C THR A 233 16.92 -7.07 12.44
N ILE A 234 15.70 -6.79 11.95
CA ILE A 234 15.23 -7.28 10.64
C ILE A 234 16.16 -6.81 9.52
N ILE A 235 16.57 -5.55 9.53
CA ILE A 235 17.47 -5.01 8.49
C ILE A 235 18.90 -5.59 8.62
N ALA A 236 19.38 -5.88 9.84
CA ALA A 236 20.70 -6.46 10.05
C ALA A 236 20.85 -7.87 9.47
N ASP A 237 19.75 -8.60 9.29
CA ASP A 237 19.76 -9.93 8.63
C ASP A 237 20.17 -9.85 7.13
N PHE A 238 20.25 -8.65 6.55
CA PHE A 238 20.67 -8.41 5.16
C PHE A 238 22.11 -7.89 5.03
N ASP A 239 22.89 -7.84 6.13
CA ASP A 239 24.33 -7.46 6.10
C ASP A 239 25.25 -8.68 5.83
#